data_0fe2c57844906f1d31aaa18c2d66f24f
#
_entry.id   0fe2c57844906f1d31aaa18c2d66f24f
#
_cell.length_a   1.000
_cell.length_b   1.000
_cell.length_c   1.000
_cell.angle_alpha   90.00
_cell.angle_beta   90.00
_cell.angle_gamma   90.00
#
_symmetry.space_group_name_H-M   'P 1'
#
loop_
_entity.id
_entity.type
_entity.pdbx_description
1 polymer ?
#
loop_
_entity_poly.entity_id
_entity_poly.type
_entity_poly.pdbx_seq_one_letter_code
_entity_poly.pdbx_strand_id
1 'polypeptide(L)'
;VPPILYLRGRFVHMNKFSLLLAALCLAACTRHINHPPKMAHFSIPFEQNDNQTLTYQEAIACYEKMAAAYPGIFQLSKVGSTDSGEPLHVAVLNTSGEFLPEQIRKSGKQILLINNGIHPGEPEGIDATIMLLRDYLEKPALQKALENLVLVIIPVYNVDGCLNRGSFSRANQDGPEAYGFRGNARNYDLNRDFLKCDSRNARAFNRIFTTWRPDIFVDNHTSNGADYQYTMTLIATQHNKLEEPLGQFLEKTMLPELYADMKGRKWEMIPYVDSPKETPDSGIVGFCDYGRYSTGYAALWNTIGFMPETHMLKPFKDRVWSTYHFMDVVVNFMSRHIPEIREARAKAWEITRSKQEFALDFSMDQKKQDMITFKGYAAKYKPSEVSGLPRLWYDRTEPFEKQIPYYNHFLPSVTVSKPAAYIIPQAWENVLERLLINGVEMKQLSEAVELETETYFIKDFKTRNGWEGHYFHSGVTMEKKPLKRKFSKGDFVIFTNQNANRYLLETLEPNAPDSWFAWNFFEPILMQKEYFSAYVFEDLAAQFLKDNPKVKAELDAKRKAEPDFAADSALQLDWVYRKSPWYEPTHRMYPVARLDKTAVAHLPLVK
;
A
#
# COMPACT_ATOMS: atom_id res chain seq x y z
N VAL A 1 -12.34 19.66 18.23
CA VAL A 1 -12.00 20.82 17.38
C VAL A 1 -12.11 22.07 18.25
N PRO A 2 -11.06 22.78 18.61
CA PRO A 2 -11.14 24.10 19.20
C PRO A 2 -11.06 25.18 18.10
N PRO A 3 -11.67 26.36 18.30
CA PRO A 3 -11.78 27.40 17.31
C PRO A 3 -10.49 28.24 17.18
N ILE A 4 -10.27 28.71 15.97
CA ILE A 4 -9.16 29.61 15.61
C ILE A 4 -9.49 31.04 16.07
N LEU A 5 -8.67 31.61 16.94
CA LEU A 5 -8.73 33.01 17.33
C LEU A 5 -7.93 33.87 16.34
N TYR A 6 -8.58 34.83 15.73
CA TYR A 6 -7.93 35.92 14.97
C TYR A 6 -7.39 36.97 15.92
N LEU A 7 -6.10 37.22 15.89
CA LEU A 7 -5.47 38.37 16.51
C LEU A 7 -5.09 39.41 15.44
N ARG A 8 -5.77 40.56 15.47
CA ARG A 8 -5.43 41.76 14.70
C ARG A 8 -4.21 42.43 15.32
N GLY A 9 -3.13 42.58 14.56
CA GLY A 9 -1.95 43.33 14.94
C GLY A 9 -2.17 44.83 14.96
N ARG A 10 -1.72 45.51 16.02
CA ARG A 10 -1.55 46.96 16.08
C ARG A 10 -0.13 47.31 15.65
N PHE A 11 0.02 48.24 14.69
CA PHE A 11 1.27 48.87 14.35
C PHE A 11 1.71 49.79 15.50
N VAL A 12 2.91 49.59 15.99
CA VAL A 12 3.60 50.53 16.90
C VAL A 12 4.73 51.23 16.12
N HIS A 13 4.68 52.56 16.06
CA HIS A 13 5.72 53.40 15.47
C HIS A 13 7.01 53.31 16.33
N MET A 14 8.09 52.87 15.74
CA MET A 14 9.42 52.93 16.35
C MET A 14 10.15 54.24 16.00
N ASN A 15 10.62 54.93 17.02
CA ASN A 15 11.34 56.19 16.98
C ASN A 15 12.82 56.00 16.55
N LYS A 16 13.36 56.99 15.85
CA LYS A 16 14.67 56.99 15.19
C LYS A 16 15.92 56.97 16.09
N PHE A 17 15.84 56.60 17.37
CA PHE A 17 16.98 56.62 18.31
C PHE A 17 17.57 55.24 18.63
N SER A 18 17.10 54.19 18.04
CA SER A 18 17.59 52.80 18.31
C SER A 18 18.57 52.26 17.28
N LEU A 19 19.00 53.06 16.31
CA LEU A 19 19.85 52.60 15.21
C LEU A 19 21.36 52.67 15.47
N LEU A 20 21.80 53.23 16.61
CA LEU A 20 23.24 53.36 16.92
C LEU A 20 23.77 52.31 17.91
N LEU A 21 22.94 51.53 18.55
CA LEU A 21 23.37 50.43 19.46
C LEU A 21 23.40 49.05 18.78
N ALA A 22 22.81 48.91 17.61
CA ALA A 22 22.80 47.65 16.83
C ALA A 22 24.10 47.40 16.02
N ALA A 23 24.93 48.44 15.82
CA ALA A 23 26.16 48.33 15.01
C ALA A 23 27.39 47.83 15.80
N LEU A 24 27.34 47.76 17.14
CA LEU A 24 28.48 47.34 17.95
C LEU A 24 28.36 45.87 18.45
N CYS A 25 27.24 45.19 18.20
CA CYS A 25 27.09 43.76 18.53
C CYS A 25 27.36 42.80 17.36
N LEU A 26 27.73 43.32 16.19
CA LEU A 26 27.96 42.52 14.97
C LEU A 26 29.43 42.08 14.78
N ALA A 27 30.32 42.41 15.71
CA ALA A 27 31.76 42.09 15.57
C ALA A 27 32.25 40.96 16.48
N ALA A 28 31.39 40.25 17.19
CA ALA A 28 31.81 39.17 18.11
C ALA A 28 31.04 37.84 17.93
N CYS A 29 30.41 37.60 16.77
CA CYS A 29 29.97 36.27 16.41
C CYS A 29 30.97 35.60 15.48
N THR A 30 32.18 35.32 15.97
CA THR A 30 32.91 34.17 15.46
C THR A 30 32.01 32.97 15.75
N ARG A 31 31.36 32.43 14.69
CA ARG A 31 30.75 31.11 14.74
C ARG A 31 31.88 30.17 15.15
N HIS A 32 31.95 29.85 16.44
CA HIS A 32 32.51 28.57 16.82
C HIS A 32 31.65 27.55 16.08
N ILE A 33 32.21 26.96 15.02
CA ILE A 33 31.75 25.71 14.50
C ILE A 33 32.03 24.72 15.64
N ASN A 34 31.10 24.68 16.60
CA ASN A 34 31.05 23.56 17.52
C ASN A 34 30.79 22.38 16.61
N HIS A 35 31.85 21.61 16.29
CA HIS A 35 31.66 20.26 15.80
C HIS A 35 30.71 19.60 16.82
N PRO A 36 29.54 19.08 16.40
CA PRO A 36 28.66 18.38 17.31
C PRO A 36 29.52 17.36 18.07
N PRO A 37 29.27 17.15 19.38
CA PRO A 37 30.03 16.18 20.13
C PRO A 37 29.94 14.86 19.36
N LYS A 38 31.11 14.29 19.04
CA LYS A 38 31.17 13.01 18.32
C LYS A 38 30.33 12.03 19.14
N MET A 39 29.29 11.45 18.51
CA MET A 39 28.42 10.49 19.18
C MET A 39 29.30 9.41 19.85
N ALA A 40 29.14 9.20 21.16
CA ALA A 40 29.76 8.06 21.78
C ALA A 40 29.21 6.80 21.07
N HIS A 41 30.13 6.00 20.55
CA HIS A 41 29.75 4.74 19.90
C HIS A 41 28.85 3.93 20.84
N PHE A 42 27.69 3.51 20.35
CA PHE A 42 26.83 2.58 21.07
C PHE A 42 26.68 1.30 20.28
N SER A 43 26.73 0.17 20.97
CA SER A 43 26.39 -1.13 20.39
C SER A 43 24.94 -1.48 20.72
N ILE A 44 24.33 -2.25 19.83
CA ILE A 44 22.98 -2.80 20.03
C ILE A 44 23.09 -4.27 20.50
N PRO A 45 22.03 -4.86 21.11
CA PRO A 45 22.06 -6.26 21.57
C PRO A 45 22.54 -7.25 20.53
N PHE A 46 22.12 -7.10 19.27
CA PHE A 46 22.57 -7.91 18.14
C PHE A 46 24.10 -7.97 17.99
N GLU A 47 24.81 -6.88 18.21
CA GLU A 47 26.26 -6.82 18.05
C GLU A 47 27.02 -7.51 19.22
N GLN A 48 26.36 -7.73 20.35
CA GLN A 48 26.89 -8.45 21.50
C GLN A 48 26.53 -9.93 21.48
N ASN A 49 25.32 -10.23 21.00
CA ASN A 49 24.79 -11.57 20.82
C ASN A 49 23.97 -11.59 19.53
N ASP A 50 24.52 -12.21 18.49
CA ASP A 50 23.95 -12.25 17.14
C ASP A 50 22.60 -13.01 17.02
N ASN A 51 22.05 -13.48 18.16
CA ASN A 51 20.72 -14.06 18.29
C ASN A 51 19.74 -13.19 19.13
N GLN A 52 20.09 -11.93 19.40
CA GLN A 52 19.24 -10.97 20.09
C GLN A 52 18.89 -9.79 19.21
N THR A 53 17.66 -9.29 19.34
CA THR A 53 17.17 -8.07 18.67
C THR A 53 16.68 -7.06 19.72
N LEU A 54 16.67 -5.79 19.32
CA LEU A 54 16.18 -4.67 20.14
C LEU A 54 14.69 -4.84 20.54
N THR A 55 14.38 -4.41 21.74
CA THR A 55 12.99 -4.08 22.09
C THR A 55 12.56 -2.77 21.43
N TYR A 56 11.26 -2.47 21.42
CA TYR A 56 10.75 -1.19 20.90
C TYR A 56 11.40 0.02 21.60
N GLN A 57 11.48 -0.02 22.93
CA GLN A 57 12.05 1.08 23.72
C GLN A 57 13.53 1.28 23.43
N GLU A 58 14.31 0.20 23.34
CA GLU A 58 15.74 0.27 22.98
C GLU A 58 15.95 0.81 21.56
N ALA A 59 15.11 0.36 20.60
CA ALA A 59 15.17 0.87 19.24
C ALA A 59 14.93 2.39 19.21
N ILE A 60 13.86 2.88 19.82
CA ILE A 60 13.57 4.33 19.86
C ILE A 60 14.67 5.10 20.60
N ALA A 61 15.21 4.57 21.69
CA ALA A 61 16.33 5.20 22.39
C ALA A 61 17.59 5.36 21.51
N CYS A 62 17.86 4.41 20.60
CA CYS A 62 18.93 4.55 19.61
C CYS A 62 18.67 5.73 18.65
N TYR A 63 17.46 5.87 18.13
CA TYR A 63 17.09 7.00 17.28
C TYR A 63 17.15 8.35 18.02
N GLU A 64 16.73 8.40 19.28
CA GLU A 64 16.85 9.59 20.13
C GLU A 64 18.31 10.00 20.36
N LYS A 65 19.21 9.03 20.62
CA LYS A 65 20.66 9.27 20.72
C LYS A 65 21.24 9.84 19.44
N MET A 66 20.87 9.28 18.28
CA MET A 66 21.30 9.80 16.98
C MET A 66 20.79 11.23 16.75
N ALA A 67 19.52 11.50 17.04
CA ALA A 67 18.94 12.84 16.88
C ALA A 67 19.59 13.88 17.81
N ALA A 68 19.90 13.51 19.04
CA ALA A 68 20.61 14.38 19.97
C ALA A 68 22.06 14.67 19.54
N ALA A 69 22.74 13.69 18.96
CA ALA A 69 24.16 13.83 18.53
C ALA A 69 24.30 14.56 17.19
N TYR A 70 23.32 14.43 16.28
CA TYR A 70 23.37 15.00 14.93
C TYR A 70 22.14 15.86 14.58
N PRO A 71 21.74 16.85 15.43
CA PRO A 71 20.49 17.60 15.25
C PRO A 71 20.43 18.41 13.95
N GLY A 72 21.59 18.67 13.33
CA GLY A 72 21.67 19.40 12.06
C GLY A 72 21.35 18.58 10.83
N ILE A 73 21.39 17.25 10.90
CA ILE A 73 21.21 16.36 9.74
C ILE A 73 20.28 15.15 10.04
N PHE A 74 19.93 14.93 11.30
CA PHE A 74 19.06 13.83 11.71
C PHE A 74 17.96 14.28 12.65
N GLN A 75 16.72 13.93 12.34
CA GLN A 75 15.55 14.29 13.14
C GLN A 75 14.68 13.05 13.41
N LEU A 76 14.17 12.92 14.64
CA LEU A 76 13.13 11.96 15.01
C LEU A 76 11.85 12.70 15.39
N SER A 77 10.71 12.29 14.86
CA SER A 77 9.41 12.92 15.08
C SER A 77 8.30 11.89 15.31
N LYS A 78 7.34 12.24 16.19
CA LYS A 78 6.09 11.48 16.33
C LYS A 78 5.09 11.97 15.27
N VAL A 79 4.55 11.04 14.48
CA VAL A 79 3.70 11.38 13.32
C VAL A 79 2.29 10.80 13.39
N GLY A 80 2.01 10.01 14.41
CA GLY A 80 0.72 9.38 14.62
C GLY A 80 0.71 8.50 15.86
N SER A 81 -0.32 7.69 15.97
CA SER A 81 -0.44 6.68 17.02
C SER A 81 -0.94 5.37 16.44
N THR A 82 -0.61 4.26 17.11
CA THR A 82 -1.12 2.92 16.82
C THR A 82 -2.53 2.73 17.39
N ASP A 83 -3.13 1.56 17.17
CA ASP A 83 -4.46 1.23 17.71
C ASP A 83 -4.46 1.11 19.25
N SER A 84 -3.33 0.74 19.88
CA SER A 84 -3.18 0.77 21.35
C SER A 84 -2.86 2.17 21.90
N GLY A 85 -2.63 3.15 21.04
CA GLY A 85 -2.32 4.53 21.44
C GLY A 85 -0.83 4.85 21.54
N GLU A 86 0.04 3.88 21.24
CA GLU A 86 1.49 4.09 21.21
C GLU A 86 1.92 5.02 20.08
N PRO A 87 3.00 5.82 20.26
CA PRO A 87 3.44 6.74 19.24
C PRO A 87 4.08 6.03 18.05
N LEU A 88 3.69 6.42 16.83
CA LEU A 88 4.39 6.06 15.61
C LEU A 88 5.42 7.14 15.28
N HIS A 89 6.66 6.72 15.01
CA HIS A 89 7.78 7.61 14.75
C HIS A 89 8.22 7.60 13.29
N VAL A 90 8.75 8.74 12.85
CA VAL A 90 9.53 8.86 11.61
C VAL A 90 10.87 9.50 11.95
N ALA A 91 11.94 8.91 11.45
CA ALA A 91 13.28 9.50 11.45
C ALA A 91 13.63 9.98 10.04
N VAL A 92 14.36 11.09 9.96
CA VAL A 92 14.80 11.69 8.70
C VAL A 92 16.30 11.95 8.78
N LEU A 93 17.05 11.38 7.84
CA LEU A 93 18.48 11.69 7.64
C LEU A 93 18.63 12.49 6.34
N ASN A 94 19.04 13.75 6.48
CA ASN A 94 19.31 14.65 5.35
C ASN A 94 20.54 15.52 5.62
N THR A 95 21.60 15.31 4.86
CA THR A 95 22.89 16.01 5.01
C THR A 95 22.82 17.52 4.78
N SER A 96 21.74 18.04 4.18
CA SER A 96 21.54 19.50 4.02
C SER A 96 20.86 20.17 5.23
N GLY A 97 20.37 19.39 6.21
CA GLY A 97 19.68 19.94 7.39
C GLY A 97 18.24 20.43 7.14
N GLU A 98 17.68 20.16 5.97
CA GLU A 98 16.27 20.45 5.69
C GLU A 98 15.41 19.23 6.04
N PHE A 99 14.32 19.44 6.80
CA PHE A 99 13.44 18.36 7.24
C PHE A 99 11.99 18.53 6.78
N LEU A 100 11.67 19.66 6.13
CA LEU A 100 10.32 19.87 5.61
C LEU A 100 10.15 19.16 4.25
N PRO A 101 9.20 18.22 4.13
CA PRO A 101 9.03 17.41 2.90
C PRO A 101 8.85 18.26 1.63
N GLU A 102 8.14 19.39 1.74
CA GLU A 102 7.91 20.28 0.61
C GLU A 102 9.20 20.94 0.12
N GLN A 103 10.07 21.39 1.05
CA GLN A 103 11.34 22.03 0.70
C GLN A 103 12.32 21.02 0.10
N ILE A 104 12.36 19.80 0.67
CA ILE A 104 13.14 18.69 0.13
C ILE A 104 12.74 18.37 -1.31
N ARG A 105 11.44 18.27 -1.60
CA ARG A 105 10.97 18.05 -2.98
C ARG A 105 11.32 19.19 -3.92
N LYS A 106 11.23 20.44 -3.45
CA LYS A 106 11.65 21.62 -4.24
C LYS A 106 13.16 21.64 -4.53
N SER A 107 13.98 21.13 -3.63
CA SER A 107 15.43 21.00 -3.85
C SER A 107 15.79 19.94 -4.90
N GLY A 108 14.84 19.07 -5.26
CA GLY A 108 15.06 17.99 -6.23
C GLY A 108 15.81 16.78 -5.66
N LYS A 109 16.02 16.69 -4.34
CA LYS A 109 16.54 15.48 -3.71
C LYS A 109 15.54 14.33 -3.85
N GLN A 110 16.06 13.13 -4.02
CA GLN A 110 15.24 11.93 -4.02
C GLN A 110 14.99 11.44 -2.59
N ILE A 111 13.93 10.67 -2.41
CA ILE A 111 13.50 10.18 -1.11
C ILE A 111 13.41 8.66 -1.14
N LEU A 112 14.17 8.02 -0.25
CA LEU A 112 14.05 6.61 0.09
C LEU A 112 13.27 6.48 1.40
N LEU A 113 12.11 5.83 1.35
CA LEU A 113 11.35 5.44 2.54
C LEU A 113 11.70 4.01 2.93
N ILE A 114 12.11 3.81 4.19
CA ILE A 114 12.39 2.48 4.75
C ILE A 114 11.38 2.22 5.87
N ASN A 115 10.65 1.11 5.76
CA ASN A 115 9.72 0.64 6.76
C ASN A 115 10.24 -0.62 7.45
N ASN A 116 10.20 -0.65 8.78
CA ASN A 116 10.68 -1.77 9.56
C ASN A 116 9.59 -2.29 10.50
N GLY A 117 9.61 -3.59 10.74
CA GLY A 117 8.76 -4.21 11.75
C GLY A 117 7.26 -4.09 11.48
N ILE A 118 6.84 -4.16 10.22
CA ILE A 118 5.41 -4.37 9.89
C ILE A 118 4.94 -5.70 10.48
N HIS A 119 5.79 -6.71 10.45
CA HIS A 119 5.67 -7.94 11.22
C HIS A 119 6.83 -7.98 12.22
N PRO A 120 6.62 -7.61 13.49
CA PRO A 120 7.73 -7.51 14.46
C PRO A 120 8.38 -8.84 14.83
N GLY A 121 7.82 -9.95 14.38
CA GLY A 121 8.50 -11.26 14.39
C GLY A 121 9.58 -11.40 13.32
N GLU A 122 9.75 -10.40 12.45
CA GLU A 122 10.70 -10.24 11.36
C GLU A 122 11.58 -9.00 11.66
N PRO A 123 12.41 -9.03 12.73
CA PRO A 123 13.01 -7.80 13.27
C PRO A 123 14.29 -7.34 12.54
N GLU A 124 14.76 -8.05 11.54
CA GLU A 124 16.02 -7.82 10.86
C GLU A 124 16.19 -6.36 10.41
N GLY A 125 15.13 -5.78 9.86
CA GLY A 125 15.12 -4.39 9.40
C GLY A 125 15.32 -3.39 10.54
N ILE A 126 14.84 -3.68 11.76
CA ILE A 126 14.98 -2.80 12.92
C ILE A 126 16.45 -2.66 13.30
N ASP A 127 17.14 -3.79 13.50
CA ASP A 127 18.55 -3.83 13.87
C ASP A 127 19.45 -3.31 12.74
N ALA A 128 19.23 -3.80 11.51
CA ALA A 128 20.01 -3.43 10.33
C ALA A 128 19.92 -1.92 10.01
N THR A 129 18.75 -1.30 10.14
CA THR A 129 18.58 0.12 9.86
C THR A 129 19.30 1.00 10.88
N ILE A 130 19.30 0.64 12.17
CA ILE A 130 20.04 1.37 13.21
C ILE A 130 21.55 1.32 12.94
N MET A 131 22.08 0.15 12.60
CA MET A 131 23.50 0.01 12.22
C MET A 131 23.84 0.83 10.97
N LEU A 132 22.98 0.79 9.95
CA LEU A 132 23.14 1.55 8.72
C LEU A 132 23.18 3.06 8.99
N LEU A 133 22.21 3.58 9.72
CA LEU A 133 22.13 5.00 10.07
C LEU A 133 23.32 5.47 10.88
N ARG A 134 23.75 4.67 11.88
CA ARG A 134 24.95 4.95 12.67
C ARG A 134 26.18 5.08 11.76
N ASP A 135 26.36 4.13 10.84
CA ASP A 135 27.46 4.17 9.90
C ASP A 135 27.45 5.41 8.99
N TYR A 136 26.28 5.78 8.46
CA TYR A 136 26.14 6.99 7.65
C TYR A 136 26.33 8.28 8.46
N LEU A 137 26.01 8.31 9.75
CA LEU A 137 26.23 9.44 10.62
C LEU A 137 27.70 9.58 11.06
N GLU A 138 28.39 8.45 11.32
CA GLU A 138 29.77 8.45 11.84
C GLU A 138 30.83 8.50 10.74
N LYS A 139 30.53 8.03 9.51
CA LYS A 139 31.49 7.87 8.41
C LYS A 139 31.26 8.90 7.30
N PRO A 140 31.97 10.05 7.27
CA PRO A 140 31.76 11.09 6.25
C PRO A 140 31.85 10.60 4.81
N ALA A 141 32.66 9.57 4.54
CA ALA A 141 32.77 8.96 3.21
C ALA A 141 31.42 8.39 2.71
N LEU A 142 30.59 7.85 3.61
CA LEU A 142 29.27 7.32 3.26
C LEU A 142 28.24 8.45 3.06
N GLN A 143 28.39 9.59 3.74
CA GLN A 143 27.47 10.72 3.60
C GLN A 143 27.44 11.30 2.18
N LYS A 144 28.49 11.11 1.38
CA LYS A 144 28.53 11.53 -0.02
C LYS A 144 27.38 10.89 -0.83
N ALA A 145 27.03 9.66 -0.55
CA ALA A 145 25.89 9.00 -1.21
C ALA A 145 24.55 9.67 -0.88
N LEU A 146 24.47 10.43 0.22
CA LEU A 146 23.26 11.15 0.67
C LEU A 146 23.19 12.61 0.22
N GLU A 147 24.14 13.10 -0.58
CA GLU A 147 24.20 14.51 -1.00
C GLU A 147 22.89 14.95 -1.71
N ASN A 148 22.35 14.08 -2.56
CA ASN A 148 21.11 14.30 -3.30
C ASN A 148 19.99 13.31 -2.93
N LEU A 149 20.11 12.68 -1.77
CA LEU A 149 19.19 11.67 -1.28
C LEU A 149 18.80 11.96 0.18
N VAL A 150 17.57 11.68 0.54
CA VAL A 150 17.03 11.77 1.90
C VAL A 150 16.52 10.39 2.30
N LEU A 151 16.94 9.92 3.47
CA LEU A 151 16.39 8.72 4.07
C LEU A 151 15.26 9.11 5.02
N VAL A 152 14.09 8.54 4.80
CA VAL A 152 12.92 8.64 5.67
C VAL A 152 12.66 7.24 6.21
N ILE A 153 12.65 7.09 7.52
CA ILE A 153 12.59 5.78 8.17
C ILE A 153 11.40 5.72 9.11
N ILE A 154 10.63 4.65 9.05
CA ILE A 154 9.71 4.25 10.10
C ILE A 154 10.46 3.21 10.95
N PRO A 155 10.91 3.56 12.17
CA PRO A 155 11.73 2.68 13.02
C PRO A 155 11.07 1.33 13.33
N VAL A 156 9.81 1.37 13.74
CA VAL A 156 8.95 0.20 14.01
C VAL A 156 7.52 0.58 13.61
N TYR A 157 6.98 -0.06 12.59
CA TYR A 157 5.64 0.27 12.09
C TYR A 157 4.53 -0.37 12.93
N ASN A 158 4.64 -1.66 13.24
CA ASN A 158 3.70 -2.36 14.12
C ASN A 158 4.23 -2.34 15.56
N VAL A 159 4.13 -1.19 16.21
CA VAL A 159 4.57 -1.02 17.61
C VAL A 159 3.81 -1.97 18.53
N ASP A 160 2.50 -2.11 18.32
CA ASP A 160 1.63 -2.98 19.15
C ASP A 160 2.11 -4.43 19.13
N GLY A 161 2.38 -4.95 17.93
CA GLY A 161 2.94 -6.30 17.76
C GLY A 161 4.37 -6.42 18.28
N CYS A 162 5.18 -5.35 18.22
CA CYS A 162 6.54 -5.33 18.77
C CYS A 162 6.53 -5.42 20.31
N LEU A 163 5.56 -4.79 20.96
CA LEU A 163 5.37 -4.85 22.41
C LEU A 163 4.83 -6.22 22.87
N ASN A 164 4.12 -6.94 22.01
CA ASN A 164 3.69 -8.33 22.26
C ASN A 164 4.82 -9.31 21.95
N ARG A 165 5.87 -9.25 22.75
CA ARG A 165 7.15 -9.92 22.54
C ARG A 165 7.26 -11.25 23.28
N GLY A 166 7.87 -12.24 22.63
CA GLY A 166 8.14 -13.55 23.20
C GLY A 166 8.92 -14.45 22.24
N SER A 167 8.94 -15.76 22.53
CA SER A 167 9.58 -16.80 21.69
C SER A 167 8.54 -17.74 21.06
N PHE A 168 7.35 -17.27 20.80
CA PHE A 168 6.20 -18.03 20.28
C PHE A 168 5.83 -17.57 18.86
N SER A 169 4.92 -18.32 18.22
CA SER A 169 4.28 -18.01 16.93
C SER A 169 5.10 -18.28 15.66
N ARG A 170 6.42 -18.45 15.75
CA ARG A 170 7.31 -18.66 14.58
C ARG A 170 8.13 -19.94 14.73
N ALA A 171 7.45 -21.08 14.68
CA ALA A 171 8.04 -22.39 14.92
C ALA A 171 9.20 -22.75 13.99
N ASN A 172 9.26 -22.18 12.77
CA ASN A 172 10.27 -22.48 11.75
C ASN A 172 11.45 -21.51 11.76
N GLN A 173 11.41 -20.44 12.58
CA GLN A 173 12.39 -19.37 12.49
C GLN A 173 13.63 -19.64 13.34
N ASP A 174 14.83 -19.54 12.70
CA ASP A 174 16.12 -19.66 13.35
C ASP A 174 16.52 -18.31 13.99
N GLY A 175 16.08 -18.09 15.22
CA GLY A 175 16.29 -16.84 15.95
C GLY A 175 15.48 -15.63 15.43
N PRO A 176 15.62 -14.49 16.12
CA PRO A 176 16.26 -14.31 17.42
C PRO A 176 15.51 -15.02 18.57
N GLU A 177 16.12 -15.04 19.76
CA GLU A 177 15.56 -15.73 20.94
C GLU A 177 14.20 -15.18 21.40
N ALA A 178 13.96 -13.89 21.16
CA ALA A 178 12.68 -13.23 21.42
C ALA A 178 12.38 -12.17 20.35
N TYR A 179 11.13 -12.09 19.93
CA TYR A 179 10.65 -11.24 18.85
C TYR A 179 9.19 -10.84 19.07
N GLY A 180 8.68 -9.89 18.29
CA GLY A 180 7.30 -9.45 18.38
C GLY A 180 6.31 -10.34 17.63
N PHE A 181 5.02 -9.98 17.67
CA PHE A 181 3.91 -10.69 17.06
C PHE A 181 3.48 -10.03 15.75
N ARG A 182 2.96 -10.82 14.80
CA ARG A 182 2.57 -10.36 13.47
C ARG A 182 1.40 -9.36 13.49
N GLY A 183 0.33 -9.68 14.25
CA GLY A 183 -0.85 -8.85 14.34
C GLY A 183 -0.62 -7.59 15.17
N ASN A 184 -1.32 -6.51 14.83
CA ASN A 184 -1.36 -5.31 15.68
C ASN A 184 -2.33 -5.50 16.88
N ALA A 185 -2.64 -4.42 17.64
CA ALA A 185 -3.55 -4.48 18.79
C ALA A 185 -4.98 -4.94 18.43
N ARG A 186 -5.40 -4.80 17.17
CA ARG A 186 -6.69 -5.31 16.66
C ARG A 186 -6.57 -6.65 15.93
N ASN A 187 -5.41 -7.30 16.03
CA ASN A 187 -5.06 -8.52 15.32
C ASN A 187 -5.13 -8.41 13.78
N TYR A 188 -4.91 -7.22 13.23
CA TYR A 188 -4.77 -7.02 11.79
C TYR A 188 -3.35 -7.31 11.33
N ASP A 189 -3.22 -7.93 10.17
CA ASP A 189 -1.99 -7.95 9.39
C ASP A 189 -1.84 -6.60 8.67
N LEU A 190 -0.90 -5.77 9.11
CA LEU A 190 -0.70 -4.44 8.54
C LEU A 190 -0.25 -4.49 7.07
N ASN A 191 0.34 -5.64 6.62
CA ASN A 191 0.63 -5.87 5.19
C ASN A 191 -0.61 -6.36 4.39
N ARG A 192 -1.81 -6.13 4.91
CA ARG A 192 -3.11 -6.24 4.24
C ARG A 192 -3.92 -4.95 4.38
N ASP A 193 -3.35 -3.93 5.05
CA ASP A 193 -4.09 -2.74 5.45
C ASP A 193 -3.68 -1.46 4.70
N PHE A 194 -2.69 -1.50 3.81
CA PHE A 194 -2.19 -0.31 3.10
C PHE A 194 -3.29 0.44 2.36
N LEU A 195 -4.17 -0.27 1.66
CA LEU A 195 -5.24 0.35 0.88
C LEU A 195 -6.52 0.52 1.71
N LYS A 196 -6.99 -0.53 2.42
CA LYS A 196 -8.24 -0.43 3.20
C LYS A 196 -8.13 0.54 4.38
N CYS A 197 -6.91 0.78 4.90
CA CYS A 197 -6.59 1.86 5.84
C CYS A 197 -7.51 1.89 7.08
N ASP A 198 -7.71 0.74 7.72
CA ASP A 198 -8.60 0.58 8.87
C ASP A 198 -7.92 0.90 10.19
N SER A 199 -6.65 0.48 10.35
CA SER A 199 -5.87 0.72 11.56
C SER A 199 -5.39 2.16 11.63
N ARG A 200 -5.11 2.64 12.85
CA ARG A 200 -4.43 3.92 13.04
C ARG A 200 -3.03 3.90 12.44
N ASN A 201 -2.36 2.74 12.47
CA ASN A 201 -1.06 2.52 11.83
C ASN A 201 -1.15 2.85 10.32
N ALA A 202 -2.10 2.24 9.59
CA ALA A 202 -2.26 2.46 8.16
C ALA A 202 -2.63 3.92 7.83
N ARG A 203 -3.50 4.55 8.63
CA ARG A 203 -3.82 5.98 8.49
C ARG A 203 -2.60 6.89 8.67
N ALA A 204 -1.72 6.56 9.61
CA ALA A 204 -0.47 7.27 9.82
C ALA A 204 0.51 7.01 8.67
N PHE A 205 0.67 5.75 8.24
CA PHE A 205 1.53 5.38 7.12
C PHE A 205 1.12 6.10 5.82
N ASN A 206 -0.17 6.07 5.48
CA ASN A 206 -0.66 6.69 4.25
C ASN A 206 -0.40 8.21 4.25
N ARG A 207 -0.54 8.89 5.42
CA ARG A 207 -0.14 10.30 5.56
C ARG A 207 1.37 10.50 5.39
N ILE A 208 2.19 9.63 5.98
CA ILE A 208 3.65 9.67 5.78
C ILE A 208 3.96 9.52 4.30
N PHE A 209 3.42 8.48 3.66
CA PHE A 209 3.70 8.17 2.26
C PHE A 209 3.29 9.30 1.31
N THR A 210 2.08 9.84 1.48
CA THR A 210 1.58 10.94 0.65
C THR A 210 2.26 12.29 0.93
N THR A 211 2.73 12.51 2.16
CA THR A 211 3.51 13.68 2.55
C THR A 211 4.92 13.64 1.96
N TRP A 212 5.62 12.53 2.11
CA TRP A 212 6.99 12.36 1.63
C TRP A 212 7.06 12.04 0.14
N ARG A 213 6.08 11.33 -0.43
CA ARG A 213 6.03 10.89 -1.84
C ARG A 213 7.34 10.22 -2.27
N PRO A 214 7.75 9.13 -1.62
CA PRO A 214 9.06 8.53 -1.83
C PRO A 214 9.25 8.11 -3.29
N ASP A 215 10.49 8.19 -3.76
CA ASP A 215 10.86 7.70 -5.09
C ASP A 215 11.03 6.18 -5.06
N ILE A 216 11.60 5.68 -3.97
CA ILE A 216 11.75 4.26 -3.70
C ILE A 216 11.27 3.97 -2.28
N PHE A 217 10.65 2.82 -2.10
CA PHE A 217 10.14 2.31 -0.83
C PHE A 217 10.71 0.93 -0.55
N VAL A 218 11.25 0.72 0.65
CA VAL A 218 11.74 -0.58 1.14
C VAL A 218 10.94 -0.97 2.37
N ASP A 219 10.33 -2.15 2.34
CA ASP A 219 9.59 -2.76 3.45
C ASP A 219 10.25 -4.07 3.85
N ASN A 220 10.94 -4.09 4.99
CA ASN A 220 11.79 -5.23 5.39
C ASN A 220 10.97 -6.38 5.98
N HIS A 221 11.20 -7.60 5.46
CA HIS A 221 10.45 -8.81 5.76
C HIS A 221 11.31 -10.06 5.96
N THR A 222 10.64 -11.14 6.40
CA THR A 222 11.22 -12.49 6.50
C THR A 222 10.20 -13.53 6.06
N SER A 223 10.55 -14.30 5.03
CA SER A 223 9.71 -15.33 4.43
C SER A 223 9.83 -16.69 5.12
N ASN A 224 8.84 -17.54 4.82
CA ASN A 224 8.82 -18.98 5.10
C ASN A 224 8.84 -19.76 3.77
N GLY A 225 8.80 -21.06 3.81
CA GLY A 225 8.60 -21.94 2.64
C GLY A 225 9.73 -22.92 2.41
N ALA A 226 9.99 -23.23 1.14
CA ALA A 226 11.01 -24.19 0.73
C ALA A 226 12.41 -23.78 1.18
N ASP A 227 13.27 -24.77 1.51
CA ASP A 227 14.66 -24.48 1.85
C ASP A 227 15.52 -24.36 0.59
N TYR A 228 16.34 -23.32 0.55
CA TYR A 228 17.26 -22.99 -0.55
C TYR A 228 18.54 -22.31 -0.01
N GLN A 229 19.53 -22.07 -0.91
CA GLN A 229 20.85 -21.59 -0.48
C GLN A 229 20.90 -20.09 -0.19
N TYR A 230 19.96 -19.29 -0.70
CA TYR A 230 19.94 -17.84 -0.52
C TYR A 230 19.50 -17.46 0.90
N THR A 231 20.13 -16.40 1.45
CA THR A 231 19.67 -15.80 2.72
C THR A 231 18.49 -14.86 2.48
N MET A 232 18.49 -14.18 1.34
CA MET A 232 17.46 -13.20 0.97
C MET A 232 16.86 -13.50 -0.40
N THR A 233 15.57 -13.33 -0.51
CA THR A 233 14.83 -13.21 -1.77
C THR A 233 14.24 -11.82 -1.90
N LEU A 234 13.78 -11.42 -3.08
CA LEU A 234 13.27 -10.08 -3.31
C LEU A 234 11.91 -10.10 -4.01
N ILE A 235 10.92 -9.45 -3.40
CA ILE A 235 9.73 -8.97 -4.11
C ILE A 235 9.99 -7.51 -4.50
N ALA A 236 9.95 -7.23 -5.79
CA ALA A 236 9.89 -5.87 -6.30
C ALA A 236 8.46 -5.58 -6.77
N THR A 237 8.04 -4.32 -6.74
CA THR A 237 6.81 -3.91 -7.45
C THR A 237 6.79 -4.54 -8.83
N GLN A 238 5.70 -5.20 -9.19
CA GLN A 238 5.57 -5.84 -10.50
C GLN A 238 5.70 -4.80 -11.62
N HIS A 239 6.73 -4.92 -12.45
CA HIS A 239 7.07 -3.93 -13.47
C HIS A 239 5.92 -3.66 -14.46
N ASN A 240 5.09 -4.67 -14.77
CA ASN A 240 3.90 -4.51 -15.62
C ASN A 240 2.79 -3.66 -14.98
N LYS A 241 2.84 -3.43 -13.67
CA LYS A 241 1.92 -2.54 -12.96
C LYS A 241 2.37 -1.09 -12.96
N LEU A 242 3.63 -0.81 -13.19
CA LEU A 242 4.14 0.56 -13.32
C LEU A 242 3.88 1.09 -14.74
N GLU A 243 3.86 2.42 -14.89
CA GLU A 243 3.88 3.02 -16.23
C GLU A 243 5.19 2.66 -16.93
N GLU A 244 5.14 2.43 -18.24
CA GLU A 244 6.20 1.78 -19.01
C GLU A 244 7.62 2.32 -18.77
N PRO A 245 7.89 3.64 -18.76
CA PRO A 245 9.25 4.13 -18.52
C PRO A 245 9.81 3.73 -17.16
N LEU A 246 8.96 3.72 -16.12
CA LEU A 246 9.36 3.35 -14.77
C LEU A 246 9.47 1.83 -14.61
N GLY A 247 8.54 1.08 -15.22
CA GLY A 247 8.58 -0.37 -15.23
C GLY A 247 9.80 -0.93 -15.97
N GLN A 248 10.14 -0.35 -17.13
CA GLN A 248 11.35 -0.70 -17.87
C GLN A 248 12.63 -0.36 -17.11
N PHE A 249 12.70 0.80 -16.47
CA PHE A 249 13.84 1.19 -15.64
C PHE A 249 14.05 0.18 -14.49
N LEU A 250 12.98 -0.21 -13.80
CA LEU A 250 13.04 -1.21 -12.75
C LEU A 250 13.55 -2.56 -13.29
N GLU A 251 12.94 -3.08 -14.37
CA GLU A 251 13.21 -4.41 -14.89
C GLU A 251 14.60 -4.51 -15.55
N LYS A 252 14.98 -3.50 -16.35
CA LYS A 252 16.17 -3.57 -17.22
C LYS A 252 17.43 -2.95 -16.63
N THR A 253 17.30 -2.06 -15.65
CA THR A 253 18.43 -1.34 -15.05
C THR A 253 18.55 -1.64 -13.56
N MET A 254 17.50 -1.34 -12.78
CA MET A 254 17.63 -1.37 -11.33
C MET A 254 17.79 -2.78 -10.77
N LEU A 255 16.92 -3.72 -11.11
CA LEU A 255 16.98 -5.08 -10.60
C LEU A 255 18.29 -5.78 -10.97
N PRO A 256 18.78 -5.76 -12.23
CA PRO A 256 20.06 -6.38 -12.58
C PRO A 256 21.23 -5.83 -11.77
N GLU A 257 21.31 -4.50 -11.58
CA GLU A 257 22.39 -3.90 -10.78
C GLU A 257 22.28 -4.26 -9.29
N LEU A 258 21.08 -4.22 -8.70
CA LEU A 258 20.89 -4.61 -7.30
C LEU A 258 21.30 -6.06 -7.05
N TYR A 259 20.92 -6.99 -7.93
CA TYR A 259 21.34 -8.39 -7.83
C TYR A 259 22.88 -8.53 -7.95
N ALA A 260 23.50 -7.81 -8.90
CA ALA A 260 24.95 -7.84 -9.09
C ALA A 260 25.69 -7.25 -7.87
N ASP A 261 25.25 -6.10 -7.36
CA ASP A 261 25.85 -5.44 -6.21
C ASP A 261 25.74 -6.30 -4.94
N MET A 262 24.59 -6.93 -4.69
CA MET A 262 24.40 -7.85 -3.56
C MET A 262 25.29 -9.10 -3.69
N LYS A 263 25.40 -9.67 -4.88
CA LYS A 263 26.33 -10.78 -5.16
C LYS A 263 27.77 -10.36 -4.91
N GLY A 264 28.17 -9.17 -5.32
CA GLY A 264 29.50 -8.60 -5.06
C GLY A 264 29.82 -8.47 -3.57
N ARG A 265 28.79 -8.28 -2.73
CA ARG A 265 28.87 -8.25 -1.25
C ARG A 265 28.73 -9.62 -0.60
N LYS A 266 28.68 -10.71 -1.38
CA LYS A 266 28.49 -12.11 -0.95
C LYS A 266 27.10 -12.41 -0.38
N TRP A 267 26.12 -11.59 -0.69
CA TRP A 267 24.69 -11.79 -0.36
C TRP A 267 23.89 -11.98 -1.65
N GLU A 268 24.19 -13.07 -2.39
CA GLU A 268 23.47 -13.39 -3.62
C GLU A 268 21.98 -13.55 -3.33
N MET A 269 21.16 -12.91 -4.15
CA MET A 269 19.68 -12.93 -4.04
C MET A 269 19.04 -13.57 -5.27
N ILE A 270 17.77 -13.94 -5.12
CA ILE A 270 16.88 -14.40 -6.18
C ILE A 270 15.52 -13.72 -6.02
N PRO A 271 14.67 -13.63 -7.06
CA PRO A 271 13.26 -13.29 -6.87
C PRO A 271 12.58 -14.17 -5.83
N TYR A 272 11.56 -13.66 -5.18
CA TYR A 272 10.79 -14.38 -4.16
C TYR A 272 10.35 -15.76 -4.66
N VAL A 273 10.51 -16.77 -3.81
CA VAL A 273 10.26 -18.16 -4.18
C VAL A 273 8.82 -18.55 -3.88
N ASP A 274 7.94 -18.29 -4.85
CA ASP A 274 6.58 -18.81 -4.90
C ASP A 274 6.52 -19.87 -6.01
N SER A 275 6.38 -21.14 -5.65
CA SER A 275 6.43 -22.23 -6.61
C SER A 275 5.04 -22.61 -7.11
N PRO A 276 4.85 -22.80 -8.43
CA PRO A 276 3.58 -23.29 -8.97
C PRO A 276 3.31 -24.77 -8.65
N LYS A 277 4.33 -25.47 -8.12
CA LYS A 277 4.26 -26.86 -7.67
C LYS A 277 4.83 -26.97 -6.25
N GLU A 278 4.90 -28.17 -5.73
CA GLU A 278 5.34 -28.46 -4.36
C GLU A 278 6.80 -28.03 -4.10
N THR A 279 7.66 -28.04 -5.12
CA THR A 279 9.09 -27.72 -4.99
C THR A 279 9.53 -26.66 -6.02
N PRO A 280 10.43 -25.72 -5.65
CA PRO A 280 10.82 -24.60 -6.50
C PRO A 280 11.67 -25.00 -7.72
N ASP A 281 12.20 -26.22 -7.75
CA ASP A 281 12.97 -26.71 -8.91
C ASP A 281 12.10 -26.89 -10.17
N SER A 282 10.79 -26.81 -10.05
CA SER A 282 9.83 -26.79 -11.17
C SER A 282 9.57 -25.39 -11.74
N GLY A 283 10.10 -24.35 -11.14
CA GLY A 283 9.92 -22.95 -11.48
C GLY A 283 9.41 -22.11 -10.32
N ILE A 284 9.45 -20.79 -10.52
CA ILE A 284 8.88 -19.83 -9.58
C ILE A 284 8.01 -18.80 -10.31
N VAL A 285 7.04 -18.23 -9.61
CA VAL A 285 6.09 -17.24 -10.11
C VAL A 285 6.42 -15.88 -9.53
N GLY A 286 6.40 -14.84 -10.35
CA GLY A 286 6.51 -13.45 -9.89
C GLY A 286 5.28 -13.04 -9.08
N PHE A 287 5.49 -12.23 -8.07
CA PHE A 287 4.42 -11.74 -7.21
C PHE A 287 3.78 -10.48 -7.82
N CYS A 288 2.55 -10.60 -8.31
CA CYS A 288 1.76 -9.48 -8.83
C CYS A 288 0.86 -8.92 -7.73
N ASP A 289 1.44 -8.14 -6.83
CA ASP A 289 0.79 -7.65 -5.62
C ASP A 289 -0.30 -6.62 -5.89
N TYR A 290 -1.37 -6.73 -5.10
CA TYR A 290 -2.47 -5.77 -5.06
C TYR A 290 -2.15 -4.59 -4.13
N GLY A 291 -2.96 -3.54 -4.18
CA GLY A 291 -2.81 -2.34 -3.37
C GLY A 291 -2.89 -2.56 -1.85
N ARG A 292 -3.40 -3.72 -1.40
CA ARG A 292 -3.40 -4.11 0.02
C ARG A 292 -2.01 -4.39 0.59
N TYR A 293 -1.03 -4.74 -0.27
CA TYR A 293 0.36 -5.01 0.08
C TYR A 293 1.23 -3.76 -0.11
N SER A 294 2.36 -3.71 0.58
CA SER A 294 3.28 -2.57 0.56
C SER A 294 3.77 -2.18 -0.84
N THR A 295 4.28 -3.14 -1.61
CA THR A 295 4.81 -2.91 -2.97
C THR A 295 3.71 -2.62 -3.98
N GLY A 296 2.54 -3.23 -3.84
CA GLY A 296 1.35 -2.93 -4.64
C GLY A 296 0.77 -1.55 -4.36
N TYR A 297 0.74 -1.13 -3.08
CA TYR A 297 0.35 0.24 -2.72
C TYR A 297 1.33 1.27 -3.30
N ALA A 298 2.63 1.01 -3.22
CA ALA A 298 3.65 1.88 -3.81
C ALA A 298 3.44 2.07 -5.33
N ALA A 299 3.06 1.00 -6.04
CA ALA A 299 2.77 1.06 -7.48
C ALA A 299 1.65 2.04 -7.84
N LEU A 300 0.63 2.20 -6.97
CA LEU A 300 -0.47 3.15 -7.19
C LEU A 300 0.03 4.60 -7.31
N TRP A 301 1.21 4.87 -6.77
CA TRP A 301 1.83 6.19 -6.67
C TRP A 301 3.09 6.34 -7.55
N ASN A 302 3.28 5.48 -8.54
CA ASN A 302 4.51 5.46 -9.34
C ASN A 302 5.77 5.50 -8.46
N THR A 303 5.77 4.74 -7.38
CA THR A 303 6.90 4.50 -6.49
C THR A 303 7.37 3.06 -6.69
N ILE A 304 8.67 2.87 -6.89
CA ILE A 304 9.24 1.52 -6.90
C ILE A 304 9.30 1.02 -5.46
N GLY A 305 8.60 -0.08 -5.18
CA GLY A 305 8.63 -0.74 -3.88
C GLY A 305 9.50 -2.00 -3.91
N PHE A 306 10.21 -2.24 -2.83
CA PHE A 306 10.95 -3.47 -2.57
C PHE A 306 10.52 -4.07 -1.25
N MET A 307 10.34 -5.38 -1.25
CA MET A 307 10.12 -6.20 -0.07
C MET A 307 11.23 -7.25 -0.04
N PRO A 308 12.42 -6.92 0.54
CA PRO A 308 13.44 -7.92 0.78
C PRO A 308 12.93 -8.91 1.81
N GLU A 309 12.93 -10.18 1.43
CA GLU A 309 12.43 -11.30 2.20
C GLU A 309 13.60 -12.19 2.61
N THR A 310 14.12 -11.98 3.82
CA THR A 310 15.11 -12.91 4.37
C THR A 310 14.44 -14.24 4.72
N HIS A 311 15.17 -15.36 4.65
CA HIS A 311 14.54 -16.65 4.89
C HIS A 311 14.66 -17.08 6.36
N MET A 312 13.54 -17.43 6.99
CA MET A 312 13.49 -17.75 8.43
C MET A 312 14.32 -18.98 8.83
N LEU A 313 14.67 -19.88 7.90
CA LEU A 313 15.56 -21.02 8.15
C LEU A 313 17.04 -20.66 8.18
N LYS A 314 17.40 -19.39 7.94
CA LYS A 314 18.79 -18.90 8.00
C LYS A 314 19.03 -18.25 9.35
N PRO A 315 20.28 -18.31 9.87
CA PRO A 315 20.65 -17.69 11.15
C PRO A 315 20.26 -16.20 11.19
N PHE A 316 19.74 -15.72 12.32
CA PHE A 316 19.33 -14.33 12.49
C PHE A 316 20.45 -13.34 12.10
N LYS A 317 21.70 -13.65 12.47
CA LYS A 317 22.88 -12.89 12.08
C LYS A 317 22.96 -12.64 10.57
N ASP A 318 22.82 -13.69 9.77
CA ASP A 318 22.93 -13.59 8.32
C ASP A 318 21.78 -12.78 7.73
N ARG A 319 20.59 -12.91 8.30
CA ARG A 319 19.41 -12.16 7.90
C ARG A 319 19.59 -10.66 8.16
N VAL A 320 20.08 -10.27 9.34
CA VAL A 320 20.37 -8.86 9.66
C VAL A 320 21.41 -8.27 8.72
N TRP A 321 22.54 -8.97 8.51
CA TRP A 321 23.60 -8.46 7.63
C TRP A 321 23.18 -8.38 6.17
N SER A 322 22.43 -9.35 5.67
CA SER A 322 21.90 -9.26 4.28
C SER A 322 20.94 -8.09 4.11
N THR A 323 20.09 -7.80 5.11
CA THR A 323 19.18 -6.63 5.12
C THR A 323 19.95 -5.31 5.17
N TYR A 324 20.99 -5.23 6.02
CA TYR A 324 21.88 -4.06 6.05
C TYR A 324 22.49 -3.78 4.68
N HIS A 325 23.07 -4.81 4.06
CA HIS A 325 23.73 -4.66 2.76
C HIS A 325 22.73 -4.34 1.64
N PHE A 326 21.53 -4.90 1.69
CA PHE A 326 20.49 -4.57 0.71
C PHE A 326 20.12 -3.08 0.77
N MET A 327 19.85 -2.54 1.95
CA MET A 327 19.51 -1.13 2.10
C MET A 327 20.69 -0.23 1.66
N ASP A 328 21.92 -0.57 2.00
CA ASP A 328 23.10 0.18 1.55
C ASP A 328 23.30 0.09 0.03
N VAL A 329 23.03 -1.06 -0.60
CA VAL A 329 23.04 -1.21 -2.06
C VAL A 329 21.97 -0.32 -2.70
N VAL A 330 20.75 -0.27 -2.15
CA VAL A 330 19.69 0.60 -2.66
C VAL A 330 20.10 2.08 -2.56
N VAL A 331 20.66 2.52 -1.43
CA VAL A 331 21.17 3.89 -1.26
C VAL A 331 22.24 4.23 -2.30
N ASN A 332 23.21 3.34 -2.47
CA ASN A 332 24.30 3.53 -3.44
C ASN A 332 23.79 3.54 -4.88
N PHE A 333 22.84 2.65 -5.23
CA PHE A 333 22.19 2.64 -6.53
C PHE A 333 21.48 3.98 -6.79
N MET A 334 20.62 4.42 -5.86
CA MET A 334 19.91 5.70 -6.00
C MET A 334 20.88 6.87 -6.19
N SER A 335 21.97 6.91 -5.44
CA SER A 335 22.95 7.99 -5.56
C SER A 335 23.64 8.07 -6.94
N ARG A 336 23.75 6.95 -7.64
CA ARG A 336 24.33 6.87 -9.01
C ARG A 336 23.31 7.23 -10.10
N HIS A 337 22.01 6.98 -9.86
CA HIS A 337 20.94 7.03 -10.88
C HIS A 337 19.88 8.10 -10.62
N ILE A 338 20.24 9.20 -9.94
CA ILE A 338 19.29 10.29 -9.61
C ILE A 338 18.58 10.85 -10.85
N PRO A 339 19.27 11.17 -11.96
CA PRO A 339 18.62 11.72 -13.14
C PRO A 339 17.62 10.74 -13.78
N GLU A 340 18.00 9.46 -13.89
CA GLU A 340 17.22 8.42 -14.54
C GLU A 340 15.94 8.10 -13.75
N ILE A 341 16.04 7.97 -12.42
CA ILE A 341 14.88 7.74 -11.53
C ILE A 341 13.91 8.92 -11.65
N ARG A 342 14.44 10.15 -11.60
CA ARG A 342 13.64 11.38 -11.70
C ARG A 342 12.90 11.45 -13.04
N GLU A 343 13.59 11.19 -14.14
CA GLU A 343 13.03 11.24 -15.48
C GLU A 343 11.97 10.17 -15.69
N ALA A 344 12.27 8.90 -15.35
CA ALA A 344 11.34 7.79 -15.49
C ALA A 344 10.06 8.03 -14.68
N ARG A 345 10.20 8.51 -13.43
CA ARG A 345 9.08 8.80 -12.57
C ARG A 345 8.25 10.01 -13.03
N ALA A 346 8.89 11.06 -13.52
CA ALA A 346 8.20 12.23 -14.07
C ALA A 346 7.33 11.85 -15.28
N LYS A 347 7.88 11.05 -16.21
CA LYS A 347 7.15 10.51 -17.35
C LYS A 347 6.00 9.60 -16.91
N ALA A 348 6.24 8.73 -15.92
CA ALA A 348 5.19 7.87 -15.36
C ALA A 348 4.02 8.70 -14.79
N TRP A 349 4.28 9.80 -14.09
CA TRP A 349 3.24 10.72 -13.61
C TRP A 349 2.46 11.39 -14.74
N GLU A 350 3.14 11.81 -15.80
CA GLU A 350 2.50 12.40 -16.98
C GLU A 350 1.55 11.40 -17.66
N ILE A 351 2.01 10.16 -17.87
CA ILE A 351 1.20 9.09 -18.44
C ILE A 351 0.00 8.80 -17.53
N THR A 352 0.19 8.65 -16.23
CA THR A 352 -0.91 8.40 -15.28
C THR A 352 -2.00 9.47 -15.34
N ARG A 353 -1.64 10.75 -15.51
CA ARG A 353 -2.63 11.83 -15.65
C ARG A 353 -3.36 11.81 -17.00
N SER A 354 -2.66 11.50 -18.08
CA SER A 354 -3.15 11.69 -19.45
C SER A 354 -3.84 10.46 -20.05
N LYS A 355 -3.39 9.24 -19.74
CA LYS A 355 -3.94 8.01 -20.33
C LYS A 355 -5.43 7.83 -20.03
N GLN A 356 -6.14 7.14 -20.94
CA GLN A 356 -7.59 6.94 -20.84
C GLN A 356 -7.98 5.55 -20.35
N GLU A 357 -7.18 4.53 -20.61
CA GLU A 357 -7.44 3.14 -20.21
C GLU A 357 -6.52 2.71 -19.06
N PHE A 358 -7.07 2.06 -18.04
CA PHE A 358 -6.34 1.55 -16.90
C PHE A 358 -6.61 0.08 -16.69
N ALA A 359 -5.57 -0.68 -16.40
CA ALA A 359 -5.71 -2.03 -15.89
C ALA A 359 -6.07 -2.00 -14.41
N LEU A 360 -7.11 -2.73 -14.06
CA LEU A 360 -7.56 -2.94 -12.67
C LEU A 360 -7.05 -4.27 -12.12
N ASP A 361 -6.88 -5.26 -12.99
CA ASP A 361 -6.36 -6.57 -12.62
C ASP A 361 -5.45 -7.12 -13.70
N PHE A 362 -4.60 -8.08 -13.31
CA PHE A 362 -3.59 -8.69 -14.17
C PHE A 362 -3.63 -10.21 -14.04
N SER A 363 -3.33 -10.89 -15.13
CA SER A 363 -3.13 -12.34 -15.16
C SER A 363 -1.75 -12.68 -15.72
N MET A 364 -1.17 -13.76 -15.22
CA MET A 364 0.12 -14.25 -15.69
C MET A 364 0.05 -14.63 -17.19
N ASP A 365 1.00 -14.16 -17.96
CA ASP A 365 1.18 -14.59 -19.35
C ASP A 365 1.83 -15.99 -19.38
N GLN A 366 1.01 -17.01 -19.54
CA GLN A 366 1.47 -18.41 -19.57
C GLN A 366 2.36 -18.75 -20.78
N LYS A 367 2.45 -17.87 -21.76
CA LYS A 367 3.24 -18.08 -22.97
C LYS A 367 4.65 -17.52 -22.86
N LYS A 368 4.93 -16.74 -21.82
CA LYS A 368 6.19 -16.05 -21.62
C LYS A 368 6.79 -16.39 -20.26
N GLN A 369 8.05 -16.81 -20.29
CA GLN A 369 8.84 -17.10 -19.08
C GLN A 369 10.28 -16.71 -19.32
N ASP A 370 10.95 -16.31 -18.26
CA ASP A 370 12.40 -16.15 -18.24
C ASP A 370 13.04 -17.41 -17.66
N MET A 371 14.34 -17.57 -17.84
CA MET A 371 15.11 -18.64 -17.20
C MET A 371 16.05 -18.02 -16.19
N ILE A 372 16.04 -18.53 -14.96
CA ILE A 372 16.92 -18.06 -13.90
C ILE A 372 17.67 -19.21 -13.26
N THR A 373 18.88 -18.91 -12.77
CA THR A 373 19.66 -19.86 -12.01
C THR A 373 19.12 -19.97 -10.59
N PHE A 374 18.68 -21.15 -10.19
CA PHE A 374 18.20 -21.45 -8.84
C PHE A 374 19.19 -22.37 -8.11
N LYS A 375 19.54 -21.99 -6.89
CA LYS A 375 20.39 -22.75 -5.97
C LYS A 375 19.54 -23.28 -4.83
N GLY A 376 19.23 -24.56 -4.88
CA GLY A 376 18.38 -25.25 -3.91
C GLY A 376 19.07 -26.41 -3.23
N TYR A 377 18.26 -27.20 -2.53
CA TYR A 377 18.64 -28.47 -1.93
C TYR A 377 17.73 -29.57 -2.42
N ALA A 378 18.23 -30.79 -2.53
CA ALA A 378 17.45 -31.93 -3.02
C ALA A 378 16.18 -32.14 -2.18
N ALA A 379 15.04 -32.11 -2.84
CA ALA A 379 13.74 -32.42 -2.21
C ALA A 379 13.55 -33.93 -2.15
N LYS A 380 13.34 -34.46 -0.96
CA LYS A 380 13.17 -35.89 -0.69
C LYS A 380 11.93 -36.14 0.18
N TYR A 381 11.50 -37.38 0.22
CA TYR A 381 10.39 -37.82 1.07
C TYR A 381 10.85 -38.88 2.05
N LYS A 382 10.38 -38.80 3.27
CA LYS A 382 10.57 -39.79 4.32
C LYS A 382 9.31 -39.96 5.15
N PRO A 383 9.10 -41.08 5.85
CA PRO A 383 7.96 -41.25 6.75
C PRO A 383 7.96 -40.17 7.83
N SER A 384 6.78 -39.61 8.09
CA SER A 384 6.57 -38.69 9.21
C SER A 384 6.43 -39.48 10.52
N GLU A 385 7.17 -39.07 11.54
CA GLU A 385 7.02 -39.64 12.90
C GLU A 385 5.71 -39.23 13.58
N VAL A 386 5.04 -38.17 13.06
CA VAL A 386 3.76 -37.68 13.59
C VAL A 386 2.57 -38.35 12.94
N SER A 387 2.55 -38.45 11.60
CA SER A 387 1.40 -38.96 10.84
C SER A 387 1.61 -40.35 10.26
N GLY A 388 2.85 -40.84 10.18
CA GLY A 388 3.22 -42.06 9.47
C GLY A 388 3.21 -41.95 7.94
N LEU A 389 2.76 -40.82 7.39
CA LEU A 389 2.66 -40.57 5.95
C LEU A 389 3.97 -40.01 5.40
N PRO A 390 4.25 -40.09 4.06
CA PRO A 390 5.39 -39.43 3.44
C PRO A 390 5.34 -37.92 3.69
N ARG A 391 6.46 -37.35 4.17
CA ARG A 391 6.64 -35.90 4.31
C ARG A 391 7.82 -35.40 3.49
N LEU A 392 7.67 -34.23 2.89
CA LEU A 392 8.75 -33.52 2.22
C LEU A 392 9.82 -33.08 3.22
N TRP A 393 11.10 -33.16 2.81
CA TRP A 393 12.22 -32.49 3.45
C TRP A 393 13.30 -32.14 2.42
N TYR A 394 14.11 -31.14 2.72
CA TYR A 394 15.21 -30.69 1.85
C TYR A 394 16.54 -31.18 2.43
N ASP A 395 17.31 -31.90 1.61
CA ASP A 395 18.61 -32.46 2.02
C ASP A 395 19.71 -31.44 1.78
N ARG A 396 20.13 -30.74 2.82
CA ARG A 396 21.20 -29.73 2.75
C ARG A 396 22.57 -30.30 2.38
N THR A 397 22.77 -31.63 2.46
CA THR A 397 23.99 -32.29 2.04
C THR A 397 24.05 -32.51 0.53
N GLU A 398 22.94 -32.30 -0.17
CA GLU A 398 22.79 -32.38 -1.63
C GLU A 398 22.35 -31.03 -2.23
N PRO A 399 23.22 -30.00 -2.18
CA PRO A 399 22.92 -28.72 -2.84
C PRO A 399 22.98 -28.90 -4.36
N PHE A 400 22.14 -28.14 -5.06
CA PHE A 400 22.15 -28.10 -6.52
C PHE A 400 22.06 -26.68 -7.07
N GLU A 401 22.48 -26.52 -8.30
CA GLU A 401 22.28 -25.31 -9.12
C GLU A 401 21.70 -25.72 -10.47
N LYS A 402 20.57 -25.14 -10.87
CA LYS A 402 19.96 -25.42 -12.17
C LYS A 402 19.17 -24.24 -12.70
N GLN A 403 18.97 -24.22 -14.03
CA GLN A 403 18.06 -23.28 -14.67
C GLN A 403 16.62 -23.70 -14.44
N ILE A 404 15.79 -22.77 -13.94
CA ILE A 404 14.37 -22.99 -13.72
C ILE A 404 13.55 -21.90 -14.43
N PRO A 405 12.29 -22.17 -14.82
CA PRO A 405 11.39 -21.15 -15.33
C PRO A 405 11.06 -20.09 -14.26
N TYR A 406 11.04 -18.83 -14.68
CA TYR A 406 10.54 -17.71 -13.90
C TYR A 406 9.38 -17.03 -14.64
N TYR A 407 8.19 -17.19 -14.12
CA TYR A 407 6.95 -16.66 -14.68
C TYR A 407 6.69 -15.26 -14.11
N ASN A 408 7.30 -14.24 -14.71
CA ASN A 408 7.26 -12.85 -14.24
C ASN A 408 6.64 -11.87 -15.25
N HIS A 409 5.85 -12.35 -16.16
CA HIS A 409 5.16 -11.51 -17.16
C HIS A 409 3.66 -11.55 -16.91
N PHE A 410 3.06 -10.36 -16.78
CA PHE A 410 1.64 -10.22 -16.51
C PHE A 410 0.98 -9.30 -17.52
N LEU A 411 -0.23 -9.66 -17.94
CA LEU A 411 -1.04 -8.90 -18.87
C LEU A 411 -2.30 -8.38 -18.17
N PRO A 412 -2.79 -7.20 -18.55
CA PRO A 412 -4.09 -6.71 -18.06
C PRO A 412 -5.20 -7.72 -18.34
N SER A 413 -5.92 -8.16 -17.31
CA SER A 413 -7.07 -9.06 -17.40
C SER A 413 -8.40 -8.32 -17.26
N VAL A 414 -8.41 -7.20 -16.53
CA VAL A 414 -9.56 -6.31 -16.39
C VAL A 414 -9.10 -4.89 -16.66
N THR A 415 -9.78 -4.19 -17.54
CA THR A 415 -9.49 -2.79 -17.88
C THR A 415 -10.72 -1.92 -17.73
N VAL A 416 -10.51 -0.62 -17.55
CA VAL A 416 -11.56 0.39 -17.45
C VAL A 416 -11.13 1.69 -18.12
N SER A 417 -12.08 2.32 -18.84
CA SER A 417 -11.89 3.68 -19.34
C SER A 417 -12.04 4.69 -18.21
N LYS A 418 -11.13 5.65 -18.12
CA LYS A 418 -11.15 6.71 -17.11
C LYS A 418 -12.31 7.69 -17.36
N PRO A 419 -13.22 7.97 -16.39
CA PRO A 419 -14.21 9.04 -16.52
C PRO A 419 -13.53 10.42 -16.43
N ALA A 420 -14.24 11.50 -16.73
CA ALA A 420 -13.72 12.85 -16.51
C ALA A 420 -13.67 13.20 -15.02
N ALA A 421 -14.65 12.72 -14.26
CA ALA A 421 -14.66 12.80 -12.79
C ALA A 421 -15.52 11.67 -12.19
N TYR A 422 -15.30 11.41 -10.90
CA TYR A 422 -16.23 10.69 -10.05
C TYR A 422 -17.03 11.69 -9.20
N ILE A 423 -18.24 11.32 -8.81
CA ILE A 423 -19.01 12.03 -7.80
C ILE A 423 -19.47 11.07 -6.72
N ILE A 424 -19.23 11.44 -5.45
CA ILE A 424 -19.49 10.61 -4.28
C ILE A 424 -20.36 11.41 -3.31
N PRO A 425 -21.53 10.88 -2.91
CA PRO A 425 -22.34 11.50 -1.87
C PRO A 425 -21.59 11.61 -0.54
N GLN A 426 -21.72 12.75 0.14
CA GLN A 426 -21.05 13.03 1.42
C GLN A 426 -21.39 12.02 2.52
N ALA A 427 -22.50 11.29 2.39
CA ALA A 427 -22.90 10.23 3.31
C ALA A 427 -21.87 9.07 3.44
N TRP A 428 -20.96 8.94 2.49
CA TRP A 428 -19.91 7.92 2.48
C TRP A 428 -18.59 8.43 3.10
N GLU A 429 -18.68 9.04 4.28
CA GLU A 429 -17.56 9.67 5.00
C GLU A 429 -16.35 8.76 5.16
N ASN A 430 -16.55 7.48 5.46
CA ASN A 430 -15.49 6.50 5.64
C ASN A 430 -14.63 6.29 4.37
N VAL A 431 -15.23 6.39 3.18
CA VAL A 431 -14.52 6.34 1.90
C VAL A 431 -13.85 7.67 1.61
N LEU A 432 -14.56 8.78 1.80
CA LEU A 432 -14.05 10.14 1.58
C LEU A 432 -12.83 10.44 2.47
N GLU A 433 -12.86 10.02 3.74
CA GLU A 433 -11.72 10.16 4.65
C GLU A 433 -10.48 9.43 4.12
N ARG A 434 -10.62 8.22 3.58
CA ARG A 434 -9.52 7.45 3.02
C ARG A 434 -8.94 8.10 1.77
N LEU A 435 -9.80 8.62 0.90
CA LEU A 435 -9.36 9.40 -0.26
C LEU A 435 -8.56 10.63 0.17
N LEU A 436 -9.04 11.36 1.18
CA LEU A 436 -8.34 12.55 1.71
C LEU A 436 -6.99 12.21 2.33
N ILE A 437 -6.92 11.16 3.16
CA ILE A 437 -5.66 10.70 3.77
C ILE A 437 -4.63 10.33 2.70
N ASN A 438 -5.09 9.76 1.60
CA ASN A 438 -4.26 9.41 0.44
C ASN A 438 -3.97 10.58 -0.50
N GLY A 439 -4.27 11.82 -0.10
CA GLY A 439 -3.91 13.03 -0.85
C GLY A 439 -4.67 13.22 -2.16
N VAL A 440 -5.86 12.63 -2.27
CA VAL A 440 -6.76 12.83 -3.42
C VAL A 440 -7.30 14.25 -3.39
N GLU A 441 -7.20 14.94 -4.52
CA GLU A 441 -7.78 16.26 -4.70
C GLU A 441 -9.29 16.13 -4.97
N MET A 442 -10.09 16.72 -4.08
CA MET A 442 -11.55 16.67 -4.13
C MET A 442 -12.14 18.08 -4.04
N LYS A 443 -13.25 18.32 -4.73
CA LYS A 443 -14.03 19.54 -4.64
C LYS A 443 -15.45 19.22 -4.18
N GLN A 444 -16.12 20.16 -3.54
CA GLN A 444 -17.51 20.00 -3.11
C GLN A 444 -18.47 20.77 -4.02
N LEU A 445 -19.68 20.24 -4.18
CA LEU A 445 -20.77 20.99 -4.80
C LEU A 445 -21.18 22.16 -3.90
N SER A 446 -21.33 23.35 -4.50
CA SER A 446 -21.80 24.56 -3.80
C SER A 446 -23.31 24.63 -3.65
N GLU A 447 -24.05 23.87 -4.47
CA GLU A 447 -25.51 23.75 -4.47
C GLU A 447 -25.93 22.37 -4.97
N ALA A 448 -27.21 22.02 -4.81
CA ALA A 448 -27.74 20.77 -5.33
C ALA A 448 -27.82 20.82 -6.87
N VAL A 449 -27.54 19.70 -7.51
CA VAL A 449 -27.54 19.58 -8.96
C VAL A 449 -28.09 18.23 -9.42
N GLU A 450 -28.72 18.22 -10.59
CA GLU A 450 -29.12 16.99 -11.26
C GLU A 450 -28.22 16.75 -12.48
N LEU A 451 -27.60 15.59 -12.56
CA LEU A 451 -26.58 15.27 -13.56
C LEU A 451 -26.90 13.97 -14.29
N GLU A 452 -26.62 13.95 -15.58
CA GLU A 452 -26.49 12.70 -16.33
C GLU A 452 -25.21 11.98 -15.89
N THR A 453 -25.34 10.72 -15.50
CA THR A 453 -24.23 9.93 -14.95
C THR A 453 -24.16 8.56 -15.61
N GLU A 454 -22.97 7.97 -15.61
CA GLU A 454 -22.81 6.55 -15.80
C GLU A 454 -22.78 5.89 -14.41
N THR A 455 -23.76 5.07 -14.12
CA THR A 455 -23.95 4.46 -12.80
C THR A 455 -23.91 2.93 -12.90
N TYR A 456 -23.21 2.29 -11.97
CA TYR A 456 -23.16 0.83 -11.84
C TYR A 456 -24.29 0.32 -10.94
N PHE A 457 -24.82 -0.86 -11.30
CA PHE A 457 -25.68 -1.68 -10.45
C PHE A 457 -25.02 -3.04 -10.24
N ILE A 458 -24.75 -3.40 -9.01
CA ILE A 458 -24.13 -4.67 -8.65
C ILE A 458 -25.07 -5.83 -8.98
N LYS A 459 -24.63 -6.77 -9.82
CA LYS A 459 -25.44 -7.93 -10.22
C LYS A 459 -25.13 -9.14 -9.37
N ASP A 460 -23.85 -9.51 -9.30
CA ASP A 460 -23.42 -10.69 -8.56
C ASP A 460 -22.00 -10.50 -8.01
N PHE A 461 -21.67 -11.24 -6.97
CA PHE A 461 -20.35 -11.28 -6.34
C PHE A 461 -20.25 -12.49 -5.43
N LYS A 462 -19.03 -12.89 -5.09
CA LYS A 462 -18.75 -13.92 -4.09
C LYS A 462 -18.23 -13.26 -2.83
N THR A 463 -18.71 -13.70 -1.67
CA THR A 463 -18.24 -13.20 -0.37
C THR A 463 -17.37 -14.27 0.30
N ARG A 464 -16.20 -13.86 0.76
CA ARG A 464 -15.33 -14.67 1.62
C ARG A 464 -15.77 -14.53 3.08
N ASN A 465 -15.65 -15.60 3.86
CA ASN A 465 -15.77 -15.51 5.32
C ASN A 465 -14.83 -14.44 5.90
N GLY A 466 -15.15 -13.89 7.06
CA GLY A 466 -14.45 -12.77 7.66
C GLY A 466 -12.93 -12.86 7.54
N TRP A 467 -12.34 -11.83 6.94
CA TRP A 467 -10.91 -11.73 6.67
C TRP A 467 -10.44 -10.28 6.86
N GLU A 468 -9.44 -10.08 7.69
CA GLU A 468 -8.89 -8.76 8.00
C GLU A 468 -9.96 -7.73 8.39
N GLY A 469 -10.95 -8.15 9.17
CA GLY A 469 -12.04 -7.33 9.65
C GLY A 469 -13.20 -7.11 8.69
N HIS A 470 -13.20 -7.74 7.51
CA HIS A 470 -14.19 -7.55 6.45
C HIS A 470 -14.75 -8.88 5.92
N TYR A 471 -15.93 -8.83 5.33
CA TYR A 471 -16.47 -9.86 4.45
C TYR A 471 -16.09 -9.51 3.00
N PHE A 472 -14.92 -9.93 2.60
CA PHE A 472 -14.31 -9.53 1.34
C PHE A 472 -15.07 -10.06 0.11
N HIS A 473 -15.41 -9.19 -0.83
CA HIS A 473 -16.10 -9.54 -2.08
C HIS A 473 -15.12 -9.74 -3.23
N SER A 474 -15.46 -10.68 -4.11
CA SER A 474 -14.67 -11.00 -5.30
C SER A 474 -15.58 -11.44 -6.46
N GLY A 475 -15.05 -11.48 -7.68
CA GLY A 475 -15.82 -11.90 -8.86
C GLY A 475 -17.01 -10.99 -9.13
N VAL A 476 -16.86 -9.70 -8.87
CA VAL A 476 -17.93 -8.71 -8.97
C VAL A 476 -18.37 -8.53 -10.42
N THR A 477 -19.65 -8.74 -10.67
CA THR A 477 -20.29 -8.40 -11.95
C THR A 477 -21.28 -7.25 -11.75
N MET A 478 -21.41 -6.42 -12.76
CA MET A 478 -22.24 -5.21 -12.68
C MET A 478 -22.87 -4.86 -14.03
N GLU A 479 -23.95 -4.12 -13.96
CA GLU A 479 -24.57 -3.48 -15.12
C GLU A 479 -24.29 -1.98 -15.07
N LYS A 480 -23.88 -1.41 -16.19
CA LYS A 480 -23.63 0.02 -16.36
C LYS A 480 -24.83 0.66 -17.06
N LYS A 481 -25.39 1.71 -16.46
CA LYS A 481 -26.55 2.42 -17.01
C LYS A 481 -26.30 3.93 -17.01
N PRO A 482 -26.72 4.62 -18.09
CA PRO A 482 -26.93 6.06 -18.02
C PRO A 482 -28.10 6.33 -17.06
N LEU A 483 -27.92 7.26 -16.14
CA LEU A 483 -28.94 7.58 -15.15
C LEU A 483 -28.85 9.06 -14.74
N LYS A 484 -29.98 9.74 -14.77
CA LYS A 484 -30.09 11.08 -14.25
C LYS A 484 -30.22 11.03 -12.73
N ARG A 485 -29.23 11.58 -12.02
CA ARG A 485 -29.15 11.51 -10.55
C ARG A 485 -29.09 12.90 -9.95
N LYS A 486 -29.71 13.04 -8.78
CA LYS A 486 -29.65 14.23 -7.94
C LYS A 486 -28.52 14.10 -6.93
N PHE A 487 -27.71 15.14 -6.82
CA PHE A 487 -26.65 15.26 -5.83
C PHE A 487 -26.90 16.50 -4.98
N SER A 488 -26.51 16.42 -3.73
CA SER A 488 -26.75 17.48 -2.75
C SER A 488 -25.58 18.47 -2.71
N LYS A 489 -25.83 19.67 -2.23
CA LYS A 489 -24.78 20.58 -1.80
C LYS A 489 -23.87 19.84 -0.81
N GLY A 490 -22.54 19.95 -1.01
CA GLY A 490 -21.53 19.29 -0.18
C GLY A 490 -21.09 17.92 -0.68
N ASP A 491 -21.76 17.29 -1.66
CA ASP A 491 -21.28 16.07 -2.29
C ASP A 491 -19.95 16.32 -3.02
N PHE A 492 -19.10 15.29 -3.09
CA PHE A 492 -17.71 15.43 -3.54
C PHE A 492 -17.53 15.06 -5.01
N VAL A 493 -16.85 15.93 -5.74
CA VAL A 493 -16.42 15.72 -7.13
C VAL A 493 -14.93 15.52 -7.17
N ILE A 494 -14.47 14.48 -7.86
CA ILE A 494 -13.09 14.04 -7.93
C ILE A 494 -12.68 13.96 -9.40
N PHE A 495 -11.94 14.95 -9.87
CA PHE A 495 -11.46 15.00 -11.24
C PHE A 495 -10.33 14.01 -11.46
N THR A 496 -10.32 13.33 -12.62
CA THR A 496 -9.33 12.31 -12.96
C THR A 496 -8.15 12.85 -13.79
N ASN A 497 -7.72 14.06 -13.55
CA ASN A 497 -6.51 14.68 -14.11
C ASN A 497 -5.41 14.88 -13.06
N GLN A 498 -5.34 14.00 -12.08
CA GLN A 498 -4.43 14.08 -10.94
C GLN A 498 -3.50 12.86 -10.85
N ASN A 499 -2.45 12.97 -10.05
CA ASN A 499 -1.49 11.88 -9.85
C ASN A 499 -2.12 10.64 -9.20
N ALA A 500 -3.19 10.83 -8.43
CA ALA A 500 -3.94 9.76 -7.77
C ALA A 500 -4.81 8.92 -8.72
N ASN A 501 -4.79 9.14 -10.04
CA ASN A 501 -5.71 8.47 -10.96
C ASN A 501 -5.72 6.96 -10.80
N ARG A 502 -4.55 6.32 -10.69
CA ARG A 502 -4.48 4.88 -10.54
C ARG A 502 -5.12 4.41 -9.23
N TYR A 503 -4.78 5.07 -8.12
CA TYR A 503 -5.41 4.82 -6.83
C TYR A 503 -6.93 4.99 -6.90
N LEU A 504 -7.42 6.05 -7.57
CA LEU A 504 -8.85 6.31 -7.74
C LEU A 504 -9.56 5.17 -8.48
N LEU A 505 -9.00 4.72 -9.59
CA LEU A 505 -9.65 3.68 -10.38
C LEU A 505 -9.58 2.32 -9.66
N GLU A 506 -8.46 1.95 -9.07
CA GLU A 506 -8.33 0.69 -8.34
C GLU A 506 -9.18 0.65 -7.04
N THR A 507 -9.62 1.80 -6.52
CA THR A 507 -10.46 1.86 -5.31
C THR A 507 -11.94 2.13 -5.58
N LEU A 508 -12.26 2.91 -6.61
CA LEU A 508 -13.65 3.35 -6.89
C LEU A 508 -14.38 2.48 -7.93
N GLU A 509 -13.66 1.75 -8.77
CA GLU A 509 -14.28 0.81 -9.71
C GLU A 509 -14.62 -0.50 -8.99
N PRO A 510 -15.91 -0.90 -8.91
CA PRO A 510 -16.33 -1.97 -8.01
C PRO A 510 -15.77 -3.36 -8.34
N ASN A 511 -15.34 -3.59 -9.59
CA ASN A 511 -14.73 -4.84 -10.03
C ASN A 511 -13.20 -4.88 -9.89
N ALA A 512 -12.57 -3.82 -9.36
CA ALA A 512 -11.16 -3.88 -9.02
C ALA A 512 -10.92 -4.77 -7.79
N PRO A 513 -9.84 -5.57 -7.77
CA PRO A 513 -9.58 -6.56 -6.71
C PRO A 513 -9.48 -5.98 -5.30
N ASP A 514 -9.11 -4.71 -5.16
CA ASP A 514 -8.99 -4.01 -3.87
C ASP A 514 -9.93 -2.79 -3.76
N SER A 515 -11.02 -2.78 -4.55
CA SER A 515 -11.99 -1.68 -4.49
C SER A 515 -12.64 -1.54 -3.11
N TRP A 516 -13.19 -0.36 -2.83
CA TRP A 516 -14.01 -0.14 -1.64
C TRP A 516 -15.25 -1.06 -1.60
N PHE A 517 -15.74 -1.49 -2.77
CA PHE A 517 -16.77 -2.53 -2.81
C PHE A 517 -16.22 -3.89 -2.41
N ALA A 518 -15.06 -4.28 -2.93
CA ALA A 518 -14.41 -5.54 -2.55
C ALA A 518 -14.16 -5.64 -1.04
N TRP A 519 -13.77 -4.53 -0.40
CA TRP A 519 -13.59 -4.41 1.06
C TRP A 519 -14.88 -4.09 1.82
N ASN A 520 -16.06 -4.34 1.23
CA ASN A 520 -17.43 -4.18 1.77
C ASN A 520 -17.75 -2.81 2.42
N PHE A 521 -17.12 -1.72 1.98
CA PHE A 521 -17.42 -0.38 2.48
C PHE A 521 -18.81 0.13 2.05
N PHE A 522 -19.40 -0.49 1.04
CA PHE A 522 -20.71 -0.12 0.49
C PHE A 522 -21.81 -1.15 0.78
N GLU A 523 -21.63 -2.02 1.77
CA GLU A 523 -22.54 -3.11 2.13
C GLU A 523 -24.03 -2.72 2.19
N PRO A 524 -24.41 -1.54 2.75
CA PRO A 524 -25.82 -1.16 2.86
C PRO A 524 -26.59 -1.10 1.53
N ILE A 525 -25.90 -0.92 0.38
CA ILE A 525 -26.60 -0.88 -0.93
C ILE A 525 -27.16 -2.24 -1.36
N LEU A 526 -26.67 -3.32 -0.79
CA LEU A 526 -27.03 -4.69 -1.13
C LEU A 526 -28.34 -5.12 -0.49
N MET A 527 -28.84 -4.34 0.50
CA MET A 527 -30.06 -4.64 1.23
C MET A 527 -31.24 -3.88 0.63
N GLN A 528 -32.29 -4.60 0.29
CA GLN A 528 -33.60 -4.03 0.03
C GLN A 528 -34.20 -3.50 1.34
N LYS A 529 -34.84 -2.34 1.34
CA LYS A 529 -35.36 -1.69 2.56
C LYS A 529 -36.87 -1.85 2.70
N GLU A 530 -37.60 -1.84 1.59
CA GLU A 530 -39.05 -1.94 1.57
C GLU A 530 -39.50 -3.26 0.96
N TYR A 531 -40.58 -3.78 1.49
CA TYR A 531 -41.15 -5.07 1.09
C TYR A 531 -42.66 -4.95 0.93
N PHE A 532 -43.33 -6.04 0.55
CA PHE A 532 -44.74 -6.11 0.35
C PHE A 532 -45.38 -7.24 1.19
N SER A 533 -46.66 -7.07 1.52
CA SER A 533 -47.51 -8.18 2.04
C SER A 533 -48.06 -8.95 0.86
N ALA A 534 -47.74 -10.23 0.75
CA ALA A 534 -48.07 -11.05 -0.42
C ALA A 534 -49.58 -11.00 -0.76
N TYR A 535 -50.47 -11.18 0.23
CA TYR A 535 -51.90 -11.22 0.01
C TYR A 535 -52.49 -9.89 -0.50
N VAL A 536 -51.84 -8.74 -0.21
CA VAL A 536 -52.26 -7.43 -0.72
C VAL A 536 -51.66 -7.18 -2.09
N PHE A 537 -50.39 -7.54 -2.27
CA PHE A 537 -49.66 -7.31 -3.52
C PHE A 537 -50.17 -8.19 -4.66
N GLU A 538 -50.75 -9.36 -4.37
CA GLU A 538 -51.28 -10.30 -5.37
C GLU A 538 -52.25 -9.60 -6.35
N ASP A 539 -53.22 -8.84 -5.83
CA ASP A 539 -54.18 -8.11 -6.65
C ASP A 539 -53.50 -6.96 -7.44
N LEU A 540 -52.58 -6.27 -6.81
CA LEU A 540 -51.79 -5.21 -7.47
C LEU A 540 -50.91 -5.77 -8.59
N ALA A 541 -50.28 -6.91 -8.34
CA ALA A 541 -49.42 -7.62 -9.31
C ALA A 541 -50.24 -8.11 -10.50
N ALA A 542 -51.45 -8.67 -10.24
CA ALA A 542 -52.34 -9.11 -11.30
C ALA A 542 -52.79 -7.92 -12.19
N GLN A 543 -53.16 -6.78 -11.58
CA GLN A 543 -53.48 -5.58 -12.33
C GLN A 543 -52.25 -5.03 -13.10
N PHE A 544 -51.08 -4.97 -12.47
CA PHE A 544 -49.84 -4.55 -13.10
C PHE A 544 -49.51 -5.38 -14.33
N LEU A 545 -49.65 -6.70 -14.26
CA LEU A 545 -49.40 -7.62 -15.40
C LEU A 545 -50.42 -7.43 -16.51
N LYS A 546 -51.66 -7.12 -16.19
CA LYS A 546 -52.71 -6.79 -17.16
C LYS A 546 -52.38 -5.50 -17.93
N ASP A 547 -51.88 -4.50 -17.22
CA ASP A 547 -51.52 -3.18 -17.79
C ASP A 547 -50.15 -3.23 -18.51
N ASN A 548 -49.35 -4.27 -18.26
CA ASN A 548 -48.03 -4.45 -18.86
C ASN A 548 -47.91 -5.83 -19.55
N PRO A 549 -48.53 -6.04 -20.75
CA PRO A 549 -48.55 -7.34 -21.44
C PRO A 549 -47.15 -7.90 -21.75
N LYS A 550 -46.15 -7.05 -21.95
CA LYS A 550 -44.75 -7.44 -22.18
C LYS A 550 -44.16 -8.14 -20.92
N VAL A 551 -44.37 -7.57 -19.75
CA VAL A 551 -43.91 -8.16 -18.48
C VAL A 551 -44.63 -9.48 -18.20
N LYS A 552 -45.93 -9.55 -18.53
CA LYS A 552 -46.69 -10.79 -18.44
C LYS A 552 -46.10 -11.88 -19.35
N ALA A 553 -45.78 -11.55 -20.60
CA ALA A 553 -45.18 -12.50 -21.52
C ALA A 553 -43.79 -13.00 -21.04
N GLU A 554 -42.98 -12.11 -20.43
CA GLU A 554 -41.69 -12.47 -19.81
C GLU A 554 -41.90 -13.44 -18.64
N LEU A 555 -42.91 -13.21 -17.78
CA LEU A 555 -43.26 -14.11 -16.67
C LEU A 555 -43.68 -15.49 -17.20
N ASP A 556 -44.54 -15.52 -18.20
CA ASP A 556 -45.07 -16.77 -18.77
C ASP A 556 -43.92 -17.55 -19.47
N ALA A 557 -43.00 -16.88 -20.13
CA ALA A 557 -41.79 -17.49 -20.69
C ALA A 557 -40.88 -18.09 -19.62
N LYS A 558 -40.68 -17.36 -18.52
CA LYS A 558 -39.87 -17.83 -17.40
C LYS A 558 -40.47 -19.04 -16.70
N ARG A 559 -41.80 -19.06 -16.49
CA ARG A 559 -42.53 -20.23 -15.97
C ARG A 559 -42.33 -21.49 -16.84
N LYS A 560 -42.31 -21.32 -18.16
CA LYS A 560 -42.06 -22.43 -19.07
C LYS A 560 -40.61 -22.94 -19.03
N ALA A 561 -39.65 -22.03 -18.85
CA ALA A 561 -38.22 -22.35 -18.87
C ALA A 561 -37.72 -22.94 -17.54
N GLU A 562 -38.33 -22.56 -16.40
CA GLU A 562 -37.86 -22.86 -15.06
C GLU A 562 -38.98 -23.52 -14.23
N PRO A 563 -39.04 -24.88 -14.18
CA PRO A 563 -40.09 -25.62 -13.45
C PRO A 563 -40.14 -25.26 -11.95
N ASP A 564 -38.99 -25.12 -11.29
CA ASP A 564 -38.93 -24.74 -9.88
C ASP A 564 -39.50 -23.36 -9.61
N PHE A 565 -39.21 -22.40 -10.48
CA PHE A 565 -39.84 -21.08 -10.44
C PHE A 565 -41.35 -21.15 -10.66
N ALA A 566 -41.79 -21.98 -11.59
CA ALA A 566 -43.22 -22.18 -11.89
C ALA A 566 -43.99 -22.81 -10.71
N ALA A 567 -43.33 -23.61 -9.88
CA ALA A 567 -43.91 -24.24 -8.72
C ALA A 567 -43.89 -23.35 -7.43
N ASP A 568 -43.22 -22.21 -7.47
CA ASP A 568 -43.07 -21.34 -6.31
C ASP A 568 -43.76 -19.98 -6.53
N SER A 569 -44.91 -19.81 -5.87
CA SER A 569 -45.72 -18.60 -5.96
C SER A 569 -45.02 -17.36 -5.37
N ALA A 570 -44.21 -17.55 -4.32
CA ALA A 570 -43.49 -16.43 -3.68
C ALA A 570 -42.37 -15.90 -4.60
N LEU A 571 -41.62 -16.78 -5.26
CA LEU A 571 -40.61 -16.37 -6.26
C LEU A 571 -41.25 -15.65 -7.45
N GLN A 572 -42.42 -16.09 -7.90
CA GLN A 572 -43.12 -15.43 -9.00
C GLN A 572 -43.60 -14.06 -8.60
N LEU A 573 -44.17 -13.91 -7.41
CA LEU A 573 -44.66 -12.62 -6.90
C LEU A 573 -43.50 -11.65 -6.66
N ASP A 574 -42.39 -12.10 -6.10
CA ASP A 574 -41.16 -11.31 -5.94
C ASP A 574 -40.61 -10.87 -7.31
N TRP A 575 -40.64 -11.75 -8.32
CA TRP A 575 -40.19 -11.40 -9.68
C TRP A 575 -41.05 -10.29 -10.28
N VAL A 576 -42.39 -10.35 -10.10
CA VAL A 576 -43.29 -9.29 -10.56
C VAL A 576 -43.03 -7.98 -9.80
N TYR A 577 -42.85 -8.07 -8.47
CA TYR A 577 -42.50 -6.90 -7.65
C TYR A 577 -41.26 -6.20 -8.16
N ARG A 578 -40.20 -6.94 -8.46
CA ARG A 578 -38.93 -6.40 -9.03
C ARG A 578 -39.08 -5.76 -10.40
N LYS A 579 -40.16 -6.03 -11.13
CA LYS A 579 -40.50 -5.41 -12.42
C LYS A 579 -41.48 -4.25 -12.28
N SER A 580 -42.07 -4.11 -11.11
CA SER A 580 -43.12 -3.10 -10.83
C SER A 580 -42.51 -1.74 -10.45
N PRO A 581 -43.29 -0.67 -10.51
CA PRO A 581 -42.89 0.66 -10.08
C PRO A 581 -42.68 0.80 -8.55
N TRP A 582 -43.08 -0.19 -7.76
CA TRP A 582 -42.90 -0.21 -6.31
C TRP A 582 -41.54 -0.76 -5.86
N TYR A 583 -40.79 -1.38 -6.77
CA TYR A 583 -39.47 -1.85 -6.44
C TYR A 583 -38.49 -0.67 -6.28
N GLU A 584 -37.60 -0.75 -5.30
CA GLU A 584 -36.60 0.27 -5.01
C GLU A 584 -35.64 0.50 -6.19
N PRO A 585 -35.70 1.67 -6.86
CA PRO A 585 -34.83 1.92 -8.03
C PRO A 585 -33.34 2.03 -7.65
N THR A 586 -33.04 2.22 -6.36
CA THR A 586 -31.68 2.37 -5.83
C THR A 586 -31.10 1.08 -5.24
N HIS A 587 -31.88 -0.02 -5.21
CA HIS A 587 -31.36 -1.31 -4.73
C HIS A 587 -30.19 -1.76 -5.60
N ARG A 588 -29.06 -2.09 -4.94
CA ARG A 588 -27.77 -2.44 -5.57
C ARG A 588 -27.15 -1.35 -6.46
N MET A 589 -27.63 -0.13 -6.42
CA MET A 589 -27.04 1.01 -7.11
C MET A 589 -25.75 1.42 -6.41
N TYR A 590 -24.65 1.41 -7.16
CA TYR A 590 -23.36 1.81 -6.64
C TYR A 590 -23.35 3.33 -6.36
N PRO A 591 -22.91 3.78 -5.17
CA PRO A 591 -23.03 5.20 -4.78
C PRO A 591 -22.15 6.11 -5.61
N VAL A 592 -20.96 5.65 -5.99
CA VAL A 592 -20.00 6.40 -6.80
C VAL A 592 -20.51 6.45 -8.24
N ALA A 593 -20.77 7.63 -8.76
CA ALA A 593 -21.14 7.80 -10.16
C ALA A 593 -19.97 8.36 -10.98
N ARG A 594 -19.96 8.02 -12.25
CA ARG A 594 -18.98 8.44 -13.23
C ARG A 594 -19.55 9.58 -14.08
N LEU A 595 -18.79 10.62 -14.26
CA LEU A 595 -19.14 11.79 -15.04
C LEU A 595 -18.29 11.88 -16.30
N ASP A 596 -18.90 12.19 -17.42
CA ASP A 596 -18.20 12.50 -18.67
C ASP A 596 -17.77 13.97 -18.74
N LYS A 597 -17.13 14.36 -19.83
CA LYS A 597 -16.65 15.74 -20.04
C LYS A 597 -17.81 16.76 -20.11
N THR A 598 -18.97 16.35 -20.58
CA THR A 598 -20.14 17.22 -20.69
C THR A 598 -20.71 17.52 -19.33
N ALA A 599 -20.89 16.48 -18.50
CA ALA A 599 -21.41 16.61 -17.14
C ALA A 599 -20.53 17.47 -16.23
N VAL A 600 -19.20 17.43 -16.40
CA VAL A 600 -18.27 18.23 -15.57
C VAL A 600 -18.13 19.69 -15.98
N ALA A 601 -18.57 20.08 -17.19
CA ALA A 601 -18.34 21.43 -17.75
C ALA A 601 -19.01 22.55 -16.95
N HIS A 602 -20.13 22.25 -16.28
CA HIS A 602 -20.98 23.23 -15.62
C HIS A 602 -21.27 22.90 -14.16
N LEU A 603 -20.37 22.16 -13.50
CA LEU A 603 -20.56 21.80 -12.10
C LEU A 603 -20.49 23.03 -11.18
N PRO A 604 -21.48 23.24 -10.31
CA PRO A 604 -21.43 24.28 -9.29
C PRO A 604 -20.50 23.85 -8.16
N LEU A 605 -19.24 24.27 -8.22
CA LEU A 605 -18.22 23.87 -7.25
C LEU A 605 -17.93 25.00 -6.24
N VAL A 606 -17.62 24.60 -5.01
CA VAL A 606 -17.05 25.52 -4.01
C VAL A 606 -15.70 26.01 -4.54
N LYS A 607 -15.50 27.36 -4.49
CA LYS A 607 -14.28 28.03 -4.96
C LYS A 607 -13.07 27.71 -4.08
#